data_cf815cc87254116701adb611f4161ef4
#
_entry.id   cf815cc87254116701adb611f4161ef4
#
_cell.length_a   1.000
_cell.length_b   1.000
_cell.length_c   1.000
_cell.angle_alpha   90.00
_cell.angle_beta   90.00
_cell.angle_gamma   90.00
#
_symmetry.space_group_name_H-M   'P 1'
#
loop_
_entity.id
_entity.type
_entity.pdbx_description
1 polymer ?
#
loop_
_entity_poly.entity_id
_entity_poly.type
_entity_poly.pdbx_seq_one_letter_code
_entity_poly.pdbx_strand_id
1 'polypeptide(L)'
;MEEDMPNYSDANFTMRLSYGQVGEYLLDGKPSGYYTEASSIVEKMKRGEQGVIDYEAEPIMKELLSVSDFGKYTDKTTGKLLLCFLSNNDITGGNSGSPMFNGKGELIGLAFDGNWDSLSSDIFFDSQLARCIGVDIRYVLYMMEKWGKADRLLQEINAK
;
A
#
# COMPACT_ATOMS: atom_id res chain seq x y z
N MET A 1 37.09 -15.85 -2.20
CA MET A 1 36.38 -14.57 -2.45
C MET A 1 34.95 -14.88 -2.08
N GLU A 2 34.53 -14.48 -0.90
CA GLU A 2 33.11 -14.48 -0.56
C GLU A 2 32.48 -13.43 -1.49
N GLU A 3 31.62 -13.88 -2.40
CA GLU A 3 30.75 -12.96 -3.14
C GLU A 3 29.97 -12.15 -2.09
N ASP A 4 30.05 -10.84 -2.18
CA ASP A 4 29.22 -9.93 -1.38
C ASP A 4 27.75 -10.29 -1.61
N MET A 5 27.24 -11.18 -0.79
CA MET A 5 25.80 -11.32 -0.66
C MET A 5 25.26 -9.97 -0.21
N PRO A 6 24.24 -9.41 -0.91
CA PRO A 6 23.69 -8.14 -0.51
C PRO A 6 23.29 -8.25 0.97
N ASN A 7 23.95 -7.45 1.79
CA ASN A 7 23.70 -7.46 3.23
C ASN A 7 22.24 -7.01 3.44
N TYR A 8 21.45 -7.98 3.81
CA TYR A 8 20.12 -7.80 4.30
C TYR A 8 20.10 -6.82 5.48
N SER A 9 19.35 -5.74 5.36
CA SER A 9 19.38 -4.71 6.40
C SER A 9 18.25 -4.90 7.40
N ASP A 10 18.58 -5.50 8.52
CA ASP A 10 17.69 -5.65 9.65
C ASP A 10 17.34 -4.29 10.31
N ALA A 11 16.18 -4.19 10.96
CA ALA A 11 15.75 -3.01 11.68
C ALA A 11 16.55 -2.88 12.99
N ASN A 12 17.48 -1.94 13.04
CA ASN A 12 18.40 -1.75 14.17
C ASN A 12 18.35 -0.34 14.76
N PHE A 13 17.21 0.34 14.65
CA PHE A 13 17.01 1.74 15.09
C PHE A 13 17.86 2.80 14.37
N THR A 14 18.51 2.44 13.27
CA THR A 14 19.17 3.40 12.39
C THR A 14 18.29 3.70 11.17
N MET A 15 18.50 4.87 10.56
CA MET A 15 17.82 5.21 9.32
C MET A 15 18.33 4.29 8.20
N ARG A 16 17.41 3.67 7.48
CA ARG A 16 17.70 2.85 6.30
C ARG A 16 16.93 3.42 5.12
N LEU A 17 17.56 3.41 3.97
CA LEU A 17 16.93 3.79 2.71
C LEU A 17 16.80 2.55 1.84
N SER A 18 15.57 2.18 1.52
CA SER A 18 15.25 1.24 0.45
C SER A 18 14.68 2.02 -0.73
N TYR A 19 15.01 1.62 -1.94
CA TYR A 19 14.51 2.27 -3.14
C TYR A 19 14.10 1.24 -4.19
N GLY A 20 13.19 1.65 -5.08
CA GLY A 20 12.65 0.81 -6.13
C GLY A 20 11.71 1.58 -7.04
N GLN A 21 10.97 0.85 -7.82
CA GLN A 21 9.99 1.39 -8.75
C GLN A 21 8.61 0.83 -8.46
N VAL A 22 7.59 1.68 -8.55
CA VAL A 22 6.20 1.24 -8.54
C VAL A 22 5.94 0.45 -9.83
N GLY A 23 5.41 -0.75 -9.69
CA GLY A 23 5.16 -1.62 -10.84
C GLY A 23 4.60 -2.98 -10.45
N GLU A 24 4.07 -3.65 -11.45
CA GLU A 24 3.57 -5.00 -11.36
C GLU A 24 4.69 -6.05 -11.42
N TYR A 25 4.33 -7.30 -11.25
CA TYR A 25 5.19 -8.46 -11.49
C TYR A 25 4.40 -9.53 -12.26
N LEU A 26 5.09 -10.56 -12.71
CA LEU A 26 4.44 -11.67 -13.39
C LEU A 26 4.09 -12.77 -12.38
N LEU A 27 2.80 -12.97 -12.12
CA LEU A 27 2.28 -14.06 -11.33
C LEU A 27 1.80 -15.15 -12.32
N ASP A 28 2.45 -16.31 -12.30
CA ASP A 28 2.17 -17.41 -13.24
C ASP A 28 2.19 -16.96 -14.71
N GLY A 29 3.14 -16.09 -15.05
CA GLY A 29 3.31 -15.56 -16.41
C GLY A 29 2.27 -14.51 -16.82
N LYS A 30 1.42 -14.04 -15.88
CA LYS A 30 0.43 -12.99 -16.13
C LYS A 30 0.73 -11.75 -15.31
N PRO A 31 0.50 -10.54 -15.84
CA PRO A 31 0.62 -9.32 -15.07
C PRO A 31 -0.29 -9.33 -13.83
N SER A 32 0.28 -9.04 -12.66
CA SER A 32 -0.46 -8.97 -11.39
C SER A 32 -1.33 -7.71 -11.26
N GLY A 33 -1.04 -6.68 -12.09
CA GLY A 33 -1.42 -5.31 -11.78
C GLY A 33 -0.56 -4.74 -10.65
N TYR A 34 -0.49 -3.41 -10.54
CA TYR A 34 0.35 -2.77 -9.52
C TYR A 34 -0.43 -2.03 -8.44
N TYR A 35 -1.75 -2.06 -8.47
CA TYR A 35 -2.59 -1.41 -7.47
C TYR A 35 -3.88 -2.17 -7.17
N THR A 36 -4.48 -1.85 -6.04
CA THR A 36 -5.86 -2.20 -5.68
C THR A 36 -6.70 -0.94 -5.52
N GLU A 37 -8.02 -1.06 -5.63
CA GLU A 37 -8.95 0.07 -5.60
C GLU A 37 -10.13 -0.16 -4.66
N ALA A 38 -10.86 0.90 -4.32
CA ALA A 38 -11.98 0.87 -3.39
C ALA A 38 -13.06 -0.17 -3.76
N SER A 39 -13.33 -0.37 -5.05
CA SER A 39 -14.30 -1.37 -5.52
C SER A 39 -13.97 -2.80 -5.07
N SER A 40 -12.68 -3.14 -4.95
CA SER A 40 -12.27 -4.47 -4.48
C SER A 40 -12.65 -4.74 -3.01
N ILE A 41 -12.62 -3.71 -2.16
CA ILE A 41 -13.13 -3.83 -0.78
C ILE A 41 -14.64 -3.99 -0.78
N VAL A 42 -15.36 -3.21 -1.58
CA VAL A 42 -16.83 -3.30 -1.67
C VAL A 42 -17.28 -4.70 -2.10
N GLU A 43 -16.58 -5.34 -3.02
CA GLU A 43 -16.86 -6.73 -3.41
C GLU A 43 -16.62 -7.72 -2.26
N LYS A 44 -15.55 -7.53 -1.48
CA LYS A 44 -15.29 -8.35 -0.28
C LYS A 44 -16.38 -8.15 0.78
N MET A 45 -16.82 -6.91 1.01
CA MET A 45 -17.91 -6.61 1.95
C MET A 45 -19.23 -7.30 1.56
N LYS A 46 -19.56 -7.37 0.27
CA LYS A 46 -20.71 -8.14 -0.20
C LYS A 46 -20.63 -9.62 0.14
N ARG A 47 -19.41 -10.19 0.12
CA ARG A 47 -19.19 -11.58 0.57
C ARG A 47 -19.31 -11.71 2.10
N GLY A 48 -18.92 -10.69 2.87
CA GLY A 48 -19.16 -10.60 4.30
C GLY A 48 -20.64 -10.67 4.64
N GLU A 49 -21.50 -9.93 3.92
CA GLU A 49 -22.95 -9.98 4.05
C GLU A 49 -23.54 -11.37 3.75
N GLN A 50 -22.83 -12.20 2.99
CA GLN A 50 -23.17 -13.59 2.69
C GLN A 50 -22.63 -14.60 3.71
N GLY A 51 -22.05 -14.12 4.82
CA GLY A 51 -21.56 -14.94 5.93
C GLY A 51 -20.06 -15.29 5.89
N VAL A 52 -19.26 -14.62 5.07
CA VAL A 52 -17.79 -14.75 5.11
C VAL A 52 -17.27 -13.81 6.19
N ILE A 53 -17.05 -14.33 7.39
CA ILE A 53 -16.72 -13.56 8.60
C ILE A 53 -15.51 -12.64 8.42
N ASP A 54 -14.48 -13.09 7.72
CA ASP A 54 -13.26 -12.31 7.49
C ASP A 54 -13.50 -11.03 6.68
N TYR A 55 -14.67 -10.88 6.07
CA TYR A 55 -15.04 -9.73 5.24
C TYR A 55 -16.20 -8.91 5.81
N GLU A 56 -16.53 -9.14 7.06
CA GLU A 56 -17.47 -8.26 7.77
C GLU A 56 -16.85 -6.86 7.92
N ALA A 57 -17.65 -5.84 7.69
CA ALA A 57 -17.23 -4.47 7.79
C ALA A 57 -18.32 -3.60 8.40
N GLU A 58 -17.90 -2.52 9.05
CA GLU A 58 -18.82 -1.51 9.56
C GLU A 58 -19.66 -0.89 8.42
N PRO A 59 -20.96 -0.63 8.64
CA PRO A 59 -21.83 -0.03 7.61
C PRO A 59 -21.28 1.27 7.03
N ILE A 60 -20.63 2.08 7.86
CA ILE A 60 -20.02 3.35 7.42
C ILE A 60 -18.91 3.13 6.38
N MET A 61 -18.13 2.05 6.49
CA MET A 61 -17.09 1.72 5.53
C MET A 61 -17.70 1.40 4.16
N LYS A 62 -18.82 0.69 4.15
CA LYS A 62 -19.55 0.40 2.91
C LYS A 62 -20.05 1.67 2.26
N GLU A 63 -20.66 2.56 3.03
CA GLU A 63 -21.13 3.87 2.54
C GLU A 63 -19.98 4.67 1.92
N LEU A 64 -18.87 4.85 2.67
CA LEU A 64 -17.73 5.64 2.24
C LEU A 64 -17.03 5.10 1.00
N LEU A 65 -16.94 3.79 0.82
CA LEU A 65 -16.19 3.18 -0.28
C LEU A 65 -17.06 2.83 -1.51
N SER A 66 -18.40 2.93 -1.39
CA SER A 66 -19.32 2.67 -2.51
C SER A 66 -19.67 3.91 -3.33
N VAL A 67 -19.10 5.06 -3.02
CA VAL A 67 -19.33 6.30 -3.79
C VAL A 67 -18.65 6.20 -5.16
N SER A 68 -19.17 6.95 -6.13
CA SER A 68 -18.58 7.01 -7.48
C SER A 68 -17.53 8.10 -7.64
N ASP A 69 -17.48 9.06 -6.73
CA ASP A 69 -16.54 10.18 -6.75
C ASP A 69 -15.89 10.36 -5.37
N PHE A 70 -14.58 10.24 -5.34
CA PHE A 70 -13.77 10.42 -4.14
C PHE A 70 -13.15 11.82 -4.05
N GLY A 71 -13.56 12.74 -4.93
CA GLY A 71 -13.13 14.14 -4.96
C GLY A 71 -11.61 14.27 -5.15
N LYS A 72 -10.97 15.07 -4.30
CA LYS A 72 -9.52 15.32 -4.37
C LYS A 72 -8.63 14.07 -4.16
N TYR A 73 -9.20 12.98 -3.66
CA TYR A 73 -8.49 11.71 -3.41
C TYR A 73 -8.53 10.76 -4.61
N THR A 74 -9.26 11.10 -5.65
CA THR A 74 -9.31 10.34 -6.89
C THR A 74 -7.97 10.40 -7.62
N ASP A 75 -7.43 9.25 -7.97
CA ASP A 75 -6.25 9.18 -8.83
C ASP A 75 -6.56 9.71 -10.23
N LYS A 76 -5.78 10.66 -10.70
CA LYS A 76 -6.03 11.37 -11.96
C LYS A 76 -5.86 10.47 -13.20
N THR A 77 -5.09 9.40 -13.09
CA THR A 77 -4.81 8.49 -14.20
C THR A 77 -5.89 7.44 -14.33
N THR A 78 -6.30 6.86 -13.20
CA THR A 78 -7.26 5.75 -13.17
C THR A 78 -8.71 6.20 -12.97
N GLY A 79 -8.91 7.42 -12.47
CA GLY A 79 -10.24 7.92 -12.08
C GLY A 79 -10.81 7.25 -10.82
N LYS A 80 -9.98 6.61 -9.99
CA LYS A 80 -10.40 5.79 -8.87
C LYS A 80 -9.69 6.17 -7.57
N LEU A 81 -10.23 5.75 -6.43
CA LEU A 81 -9.50 5.76 -5.17
C LEU A 81 -8.64 4.50 -5.10
N LEU A 82 -7.33 4.67 -5.16
CA LEU A 82 -6.38 3.58 -4.98
C LEU A 82 -6.19 3.30 -3.50
N LEU A 83 -6.07 2.02 -3.14
CA LEU A 83 -5.88 1.57 -1.75
C LEU A 83 -4.43 1.25 -1.45
N CYS A 84 -3.86 0.40 -2.29
CA CYS A 84 -2.47 -0.03 -2.19
C CYS A 84 -1.83 -0.03 -3.57
N PHE A 85 -0.51 0.05 -3.58
CA PHE A 85 0.30 -0.12 -4.78
C PHE A 85 1.49 -1.03 -4.49
N LEU A 86 2.06 -1.60 -5.55
CA LEU A 86 3.23 -2.46 -5.50
C LEU A 86 4.48 -1.70 -5.91
N SER A 87 5.58 -1.98 -5.23
CA SER A 87 6.92 -1.52 -5.65
C SER A 87 7.96 -2.61 -5.39
N ASN A 88 9.07 -2.58 -6.10
CA ASN A 88 10.14 -3.56 -5.94
C ASN A 88 11.22 -3.13 -4.91
N ASN A 89 10.82 -2.34 -3.93
CA ASN A 89 11.66 -2.05 -2.78
C ASN A 89 11.90 -3.32 -1.97
N ASP A 90 13.14 -3.50 -1.53
CA ASP A 90 13.44 -4.49 -0.50
C ASP A 90 12.97 -3.97 0.87
N ILE A 91 12.13 -4.75 1.54
CA ILE A 91 11.61 -4.44 2.88
C ILE A 91 11.69 -5.68 3.77
N THR A 92 11.73 -5.44 5.06
CA THR A 92 11.75 -6.47 6.09
C THR A 92 10.91 -6.05 7.29
N GLY A 93 10.77 -6.92 8.28
CA GLY A 93 10.13 -6.59 9.55
C GLY A 93 10.71 -5.30 10.14
N GLY A 94 9.84 -4.39 10.58
CA GLY A 94 10.20 -3.05 11.07
C GLY A 94 10.04 -1.93 10.03
N ASN A 95 9.86 -2.23 8.76
CA ASN A 95 9.52 -1.23 7.74
C ASN A 95 8.05 -0.81 7.76
N SER A 96 7.17 -1.57 8.42
CA SER A 96 5.74 -1.27 8.48
C SER A 96 5.48 0.14 9.01
N GLY A 97 4.70 0.94 8.27
CA GLY A 97 4.41 2.35 8.56
C GLY A 97 5.48 3.34 8.09
N SER A 98 6.58 2.89 7.51
CA SER A 98 7.60 3.78 6.96
C SER A 98 7.07 4.60 5.79
N PRO A 99 7.43 5.89 5.69
CA PRO A 99 6.97 6.74 4.61
C PRO A 99 7.62 6.35 3.28
N MET A 100 6.82 6.32 2.23
CA MET A 100 7.26 6.09 0.86
C MET A 100 7.17 7.39 0.07
N PHE A 101 8.30 7.82 -0.50
CA PHE A 101 8.41 9.06 -1.25
C PHE A 101 8.67 8.79 -2.73
N ASN A 102 8.15 9.65 -3.60
CA ASN A 102 8.54 9.65 -5.01
C ASN A 102 9.86 10.39 -5.21
N GLY A 103 10.37 10.39 -6.45
CA GLY A 103 11.63 11.06 -6.80
C GLY A 103 11.64 12.58 -6.62
N LYS A 104 10.51 13.20 -6.28
CA LYS A 104 10.39 14.64 -5.95
C LYS A 104 10.34 14.88 -4.45
N GLY A 105 10.40 13.82 -3.62
CA GLY A 105 10.25 13.92 -2.17
C GLY A 105 8.80 14.09 -1.70
N GLU A 106 7.81 13.82 -2.56
CA GLU A 106 6.41 13.84 -2.17
C GLU A 106 6.02 12.50 -1.54
N LEU A 107 5.32 12.53 -0.41
CA LEU A 107 4.79 11.34 0.25
C LEU A 107 3.70 10.70 -0.62
N ILE A 108 3.92 9.47 -1.05
CA ILE A 108 2.99 8.72 -1.90
C ILE A 108 2.28 7.58 -1.18
N GLY A 109 2.82 7.14 -0.06
CA GLY A 109 2.23 6.03 0.71
C GLY A 109 3.01 5.68 1.95
N LEU A 110 2.53 4.63 2.61
CA LEU A 110 3.17 4.03 3.78
C LEU A 110 3.46 2.56 3.48
N ALA A 111 4.68 2.10 3.74
CA ALA A 111 5.01 0.70 3.63
C ALA A 111 4.12 -0.12 4.58
N PHE A 112 3.51 -1.18 4.06
CA PHE A 112 2.51 -1.95 4.80
C PHE A 112 2.95 -3.40 4.99
N ASP A 113 3.25 -4.10 3.88
CA ASP A 113 3.57 -5.52 3.89
C ASP A 113 4.37 -5.90 2.64
N GLY A 114 4.81 -7.15 2.57
CA GLY A 114 5.32 -7.77 1.36
C GLY A 114 4.24 -8.61 0.65
N ASN A 115 4.40 -8.83 -0.64
CA ASN A 115 3.59 -9.83 -1.31
C ASN A 115 4.01 -11.25 -0.87
N TRP A 116 3.21 -12.25 -1.22
CA TRP A 116 3.49 -13.64 -0.80
C TRP A 116 4.87 -14.13 -1.24
N ASP A 117 5.29 -13.74 -2.44
CA ASP A 117 6.59 -14.13 -3.01
C ASP A 117 7.79 -13.45 -2.33
N SER A 118 7.55 -12.42 -1.51
CA SER A 118 8.59 -11.76 -0.72
C SER A 118 8.95 -12.45 0.59
N LEU A 119 8.26 -13.54 0.97
CA LEU A 119 8.55 -14.28 2.21
C LEU A 119 9.96 -14.86 2.27
N SER A 120 10.58 -15.13 1.12
CA SER A 120 11.96 -15.57 1.04
C SER A 120 12.98 -14.44 1.11
N SER A 121 12.55 -13.18 1.09
CA SER A 121 13.44 -12.01 1.00
C SER A 121 14.35 -11.84 2.21
N ASP A 122 13.98 -12.43 3.36
CA ASP A 122 14.84 -12.48 4.55
C ASP A 122 16.10 -13.31 4.34
N ILE A 123 16.12 -14.19 3.33
CA ILE A 123 17.26 -15.05 2.97
C ILE A 123 17.80 -14.64 1.60
N PHE A 124 16.92 -14.41 0.66
CA PHE A 124 17.25 -14.05 -0.71
C PHE A 124 16.17 -13.14 -1.30
N PHE A 125 16.55 -11.91 -1.63
CA PHE A 125 15.66 -10.95 -2.28
C PHE A 125 15.60 -11.17 -3.79
N ASP A 126 14.46 -11.60 -4.30
CA ASP A 126 14.19 -11.70 -5.74
C ASP A 126 13.46 -10.44 -6.23
N SER A 127 14.18 -9.54 -6.84
CA SER A 127 13.62 -8.27 -7.37
C SER A 127 12.57 -8.46 -8.48
N GLN A 128 12.46 -9.65 -9.07
CA GLN A 128 11.45 -9.93 -10.10
C GLN A 128 10.11 -10.31 -9.46
N LEU A 129 10.12 -11.01 -8.33
CA LEU A 129 8.93 -11.53 -7.68
C LEU A 129 8.55 -10.76 -6.41
N ALA A 130 9.54 -10.40 -5.60
CA ALA A 130 9.29 -9.70 -4.33
C ALA A 130 8.75 -8.29 -4.58
N ARG A 131 7.68 -7.94 -3.87
CA ARG A 131 7.07 -6.61 -3.90
C ARG A 131 6.74 -6.12 -2.51
N CYS A 132 7.08 -4.87 -2.26
CA CYS A 132 6.54 -4.09 -1.16
C CYS A 132 5.12 -3.65 -1.51
N ILE A 133 4.22 -3.78 -0.58
CA ILE A 133 2.86 -3.25 -0.65
C ILE A 133 2.84 -1.94 0.10
N GLY A 134 2.63 -0.83 -0.60
CA GLY A 134 2.42 0.50 -0.02
C GLY A 134 0.95 0.83 0.07
N VAL A 135 0.48 1.30 1.23
CA VAL A 135 -0.85 1.89 1.35
C VAL A 135 -0.82 3.27 0.71
N ASP A 136 -1.71 3.53 -0.25
CA ASP A 136 -1.76 4.81 -0.96
C ASP A 136 -2.12 5.96 -0.01
N ILE A 137 -1.35 7.02 -0.03
CA ILE A 137 -1.56 8.16 0.88
C ILE A 137 -2.93 8.81 0.69
N ARG A 138 -3.49 8.78 -0.52
CA ARG A 138 -4.82 9.34 -0.79
C ARG A 138 -5.91 8.57 -0.06
N TYR A 139 -5.79 7.24 0.03
CA TYR A 139 -6.70 6.42 0.83
C TYR A 139 -6.58 6.76 2.32
N VAL A 140 -5.37 6.87 2.84
CA VAL A 140 -5.13 7.25 4.24
C VAL A 140 -5.81 8.59 4.55
N LEU A 141 -5.55 9.61 3.73
CA LEU A 141 -6.13 10.95 3.91
C LEU A 141 -7.65 10.96 3.75
N TYR A 142 -8.19 10.18 2.81
CA TYR A 142 -9.63 10.00 2.63
C TYR A 142 -10.28 9.44 3.91
N MET A 143 -9.70 8.40 4.47
CA MET A 143 -10.19 7.80 5.71
C MET A 143 -10.06 8.73 6.91
N MET A 144 -8.96 9.47 7.02
CA MET A 144 -8.81 10.49 8.06
C MET A 144 -9.89 11.56 7.98
N GLU A 145 -10.24 12.04 6.77
CA GLU A 145 -11.26 13.07 6.57
C GLU A 145 -12.68 12.53 6.76
N LYS A 146 -13.01 11.45 6.03
CA LYS A 146 -14.41 11.00 5.91
C LYS A 146 -14.86 10.13 7.08
N TRP A 147 -14.00 9.26 7.56
CA TRP A 147 -14.30 8.35 8.68
C TRP A 147 -13.82 8.91 10.01
N GLY A 148 -12.55 9.27 10.10
CA GLY A 148 -11.91 9.73 11.34
C GLY A 148 -12.29 11.14 11.75
N LYS A 149 -12.87 11.97 10.85
CA LYS A 149 -13.18 13.40 11.10
C LYS A 149 -11.99 14.15 11.68
N ALA A 150 -10.79 13.82 11.22
CA ALA A 150 -9.52 14.27 11.77
C ALA A 150 -9.05 15.61 11.16
N ASP A 151 -9.95 16.58 11.03
CA ASP A 151 -9.68 17.85 10.35
C ASP A 151 -8.48 18.60 10.93
N ARG A 152 -8.30 18.55 12.26
CA ARG A 152 -7.14 19.18 12.91
C ARG A 152 -5.84 18.55 12.45
N LEU A 153 -5.76 17.20 12.38
CA LEU A 153 -4.56 16.50 11.93
C LEU A 153 -4.28 16.80 10.46
N LEU A 154 -5.33 16.81 9.63
CA LEU A 154 -5.20 17.16 8.20
C LEU A 154 -4.66 18.58 8.00
N GLN A 155 -5.05 19.51 8.84
CA GLN A 155 -4.51 20.88 8.84
C GLN A 155 -3.03 20.92 9.27
N GLU A 156 -2.66 20.17 10.32
CA GLU A 156 -1.28 20.09 10.83
C GLU A 156 -0.30 19.54 9.80
N ILE A 157 -0.70 18.49 9.06
CA ILE A 157 0.13 17.90 8.00
C ILE A 157 0.02 18.64 6.65
N ASN A 158 -0.71 19.73 6.58
CA ASN A 158 -0.94 20.51 5.37
C ASN A 158 -1.46 19.68 4.19
N ALA A 159 -2.28 18.68 4.44
CA ALA A 159 -2.95 17.90 3.41
C ALA A 159 -3.99 18.76 2.69
N LYS A 160 -3.62 19.24 1.51
CA LYS A 160 -4.45 20.10 0.64
C LYS A 160 -5.27 19.28 -0.35
#